data_3ceffe76b92d37da7b70d56a43355d3c
#
_entry.id   3ceffe76b92d37da7b70d56a43355d3c
#
_cell.length_a   1.000
_cell.length_b   1.000
_cell.length_c   1.000
_cell.angle_alpha   90.00
_cell.angle_beta   90.00
_cell.angle_gamma   90.00
#
_symmetry.space_group_name_H-M   'P 1'
#
loop_
_entity.id
_entity.type
_entity.pdbx_description
1 polymer ?
#
loop_
_entity_poly.entity_id
_entity_poly.type
_entity_poly.pdbx_seq_one_letter_code
_entity_poly.pdbx_strand_id
1 'polypeptide(L)'
;IPLCLVGSEMCIRDSPDKVQACIDGGITLMSMDMIPRRLSRAQSMDVNSSQDNLAGYKAVLLGAAQVPRGIPMMTTSAGTVRPAKVVIMGSGVAGLQAIATAKRIGAVVYASDVRKSAAEQIESVGGRFIEVDGMDDFEDEAGYAKPLTPEFIQKVNDTVCEVASDADIIVTTARIFGRPAPITAVSYT
;
A
#
# COMPACT_ATOMS: atom_id res chain seq x y z
N ILE A 1 20.05 -33.58 -12.37
CA ILE A 1 19.97 -32.43 -11.49
C ILE A 1 18.53 -31.93 -11.59
N PRO A 2 17.77 -31.92 -10.50
CA PRO A 2 16.40 -31.42 -10.57
C PRO A 2 16.40 -29.96 -11.06
N LEU A 3 15.59 -29.66 -12.05
CA LEU A 3 15.43 -28.32 -12.53
C LEU A 3 14.78 -27.48 -11.42
N CYS A 4 15.42 -26.38 -11.01
CA CYS A 4 14.90 -25.49 -9.98
C CYS A 4 14.53 -24.15 -10.62
N LEU A 5 13.27 -23.75 -10.51
CA LEU A 5 12.81 -22.42 -10.88
C LEU A 5 12.65 -21.57 -9.63
N VAL A 6 13.34 -20.41 -9.62
CA VAL A 6 13.14 -19.36 -8.62
C VAL A 6 12.51 -18.20 -9.34
N GLY A 7 11.30 -17.84 -8.94
CA GLY A 7 10.54 -16.76 -9.58
C GLY A 7 10.08 -15.71 -8.59
N SER A 8 10.03 -14.48 -9.04
CA SER A 8 9.45 -13.34 -8.32
C SER A 8 7.98 -13.08 -8.70
N GLU A 9 7.40 -13.93 -9.56
CA GLU A 9 5.99 -13.81 -9.92
C GLU A 9 5.10 -14.04 -8.71
N MET A 10 4.45 -13.01 -8.24
CA MET A 10 3.48 -13.07 -7.13
C MET A 10 2.30 -13.98 -7.42
N CYS A 11 2.07 -14.34 -8.68
CA CYS A 11 0.90 -15.09 -9.12
C CYS A 11 1.15 -16.59 -9.34
N ILE A 12 2.35 -17.12 -9.07
CA ILE A 12 2.61 -18.56 -9.27
C ILE A 12 1.74 -19.39 -8.32
N ARG A 13 1.68 -19.01 -7.05
CA ARG A 13 0.83 -19.65 -6.05
C ARG A 13 -0.65 -19.66 -6.42
N ASP A 14 -1.10 -18.60 -7.08
CA ASP A 14 -2.51 -18.38 -7.43
C ASP A 14 -2.89 -18.96 -8.79
N SER A 15 -1.94 -19.70 -9.41
CA SER A 15 -2.14 -20.40 -10.70
C SER A 15 -1.94 -21.90 -10.52
N PRO A 16 -2.98 -22.63 -10.06
CA PRO A 16 -2.89 -24.09 -9.84
C PRO A 16 -2.34 -24.87 -11.04
N ASP A 17 -2.73 -24.45 -12.25
CA ASP A 17 -2.29 -25.09 -13.49
C ASP A 17 -0.78 -24.97 -13.70
N LYS A 18 -0.18 -23.81 -13.38
CA LYS A 18 1.27 -23.59 -13.46
C LYS A 18 2.00 -24.45 -12.43
N VAL A 19 1.47 -24.53 -11.21
CA VAL A 19 2.02 -25.36 -10.14
C VAL A 19 1.96 -26.83 -10.55
N GLN A 20 0.82 -27.29 -11.10
CA GLN A 20 0.67 -28.66 -11.57
C GLN A 20 1.65 -28.99 -12.70
N ALA A 21 1.81 -28.07 -13.67
CA ALA A 21 2.80 -28.26 -14.75
C ALA A 21 4.25 -28.40 -14.22
N CYS A 22 4.60 -27.66 -13.16
CA CYS A 22 5.90 -27.82 -12.50
C CYS A 22 6.04 -29.18 -11.81
N ILE A 23 4.99 -29.66 -11.15
CA ILE A 23 4.95 -30.98 -10.50
C ILE A 23 5.14 -32.09 -11.57
N ASP A 24 4.36 -32.02 -12.64
CA ASP A 24 4.41 -33.01 -13.73
C ASP A 24 5.77 -33.02 -14.43
N GLY A 25 6.42 -31.85 -14.52
CA GLY A 25 7.77 -31.71 -15.06
C GLY A 25 8.89 -32.07 -14.08
N GLY A 26 8.60 -32.49 -12.85
CA GLY A 26 9.60 -32.76 -11.82
C GLY A 26 10.45 -31.54 -11.42
N ILE A 27 9.87 -30.33 -11.54
CA ILE A 27 10.55 -29.06 -11.29
C ILE A 27 10.36 -28.68 -9.82
N THR A 28 11.46 -28.35 -9.13
CA THR A 28 11.39 -27.71 -7.82
C THR A 28 11.09 -26.22 -7.99
N LEU A 29 9.93 -25.77 -7.52
CA LEU A 29 9.49 -24.39 -7.58
C LEU A 29 9.75 -23.69 -6.24
N MET A 30 10.43 -22.54 -6.28
CA MET A 30 10.61 -21.64 -5.13
C MET A 30 9.98 -20.29 -5.47
N SER A 31 8.94 -19.92 -4.73
CA SER A 31 8.24 -18.65 -4.92
C SER A 31 8.76 -17.60 -3.94
N MET A 32 9.21 -16.46 -4.45
CA MET A 32 9.78 -15.37 -3.64
C MET A 32 8.71 -14.64 -2.80
N ASP A 33 7.45 -14.72 -3.20
CA ASP A 33 6.33 -14.13 -2.46
C ASP A 33 5.92 -14.96 -1.22
N MET A 34 6.38 -16.20 -1.13
CA MET A 34 6.13 -17.08 0.01
C MET A 34 7.22 -17.01 1.09
N ILE A 35 8.18 -16.12 0.99
CA ILE A 35 9.19 -15.90 2.02
C ILE A 35 8.50 -15.40 3.31
N PRO A 36 8.69 -16.10 4.46
CA PRO A 36 7.99 -15.76 5.70
C PRO A 36 8.46 -14.41 6.26
N ARG A 37 7.64 -13.37 6.16
CA ARG A 37 7.98 -12.00 6.59
C ARG A 37 8.23 -11.85 8.10
N ARG A 38 7.59 -12.70 8.92
CA ARG A 38 7.76 -12.69 10.40
C ARG A 38 8.99 -13.44 10.88
N LEU A 39 9.64 -14.22 10.02
CA LEU A 39 10.85 -14.95 10.39
C LEU A 39 12.08 -14.06 10.18
N SER A 40 12.74 -13.68 11.27
CA SER A 40 13.88 -12.75 11.24
C SER A 40 14.99 -13.15 10.25
N ARG A 41 15.25 -14.44 10.11
CA ARG A 41 16.24 -14.98 9.16
C ARG A 41 15.83 -14.77 7.69
N ALA A 42 14.53 -14.74 7.40
CA ALA A 42 14.00 -14.61 6.06
C ALA A 42 13.81 -13.14 5.64
N GLN A 43 13.78 -12.19 6.58
CA GLN A 43 13.54 -10.78 6.28
C GLN A 43 14.56 -10.19 5.31
N SER A 44 15.83 -10.60 5.39
CA SER A 44 16.86 -10.15 4.45
C SER A 44 16.68 -10.68 3.02
N MET A 45 15.83 -11.69 2.83
CA MET A 45 15.49 -12.27 1.54
C MET A 45 14.14 -11.79 1.00
N ASP A 46 13.43 -10.91 1.72
CA ASP A 46 12.12 -10.38 1.32
C ASP A 46 12.29 -9.32 0.23
N VAL A 47 12.43 -9.80 -1.00
CA VAL A 47 12.55 -8.94 -2.19
C VAL A 47 11.26 -8.17 -2.48
N ASN A 48 10.10 -8.72 -2.12
CA ASN A 48 8.82 -8.07 -2.33
C ASN A 48 8.72 -6.78 -1.50
N SER A 49 9.08 -6.83 -0.22
CA SER A 49 9.11 -5.64 0.61
C SER A 49 10.09 -4.59 0.10
N SER A 50 11.25 -4.99 -0.44
CA SER A 50 12.19 -4.07 -1.06
C SER A 50 11.60 -3.36 -2.27
N GLN A 51 10.92 -4.09 -3.15
CA GLN A 51 10.26 -3.51 -4.33
C GLN A 51 9.03 -2.69 -3.98
N ASP A 52 8.23 -3.13 -3.03
CA ASP A 52 7.08 -2.37 -2.51
C ASP A 52 7.53 -1.02 -1.93
N ASN A 53 8.64 -1.00 -1.22
CA ASN A 53 9.22 0.24 -0.69
C ASN A 53 9.58 1.23 -1.81
N LEU A 54 10.29 0.76 -2.85
CA LEU A 54 10.61 1.57 -4.02
C LEU A 54 9.37 2.02 -4.78
N ALA A 55 8.34 1.17 -4.88
CA ALA A 55 7.09 1.50 -5.53
C ALA A 55 6.37 2.64 -4.81
N GLY A 56 6.27 2.60 -3.46
CA GLY A 56 5.69 3.67 -2.65
C GLY A 56 6.43 5.00 -2.81
N TYR A 57 7.76 4.96 -2.77
CA TYR A 57 8.60 6.13 -3.04
C TYR A 57 8.32 6.73 -4.42
N LYS A 58 8.38 5.89 -5.46
CA LYS A 58 8.20 6.33 -6.85
C LYS A 58 6.81 6.85 -7.13
N ALA A 59 5.76 6.25 -6.56
CA ALA A 59 4.38 6.68 -6.75
C ALA A 59 4.18 8.14 -6.31
N VAL A 60 4.71 8.52 -5.16
CA VAL A 60 4.64 9.90 -4.67
C VAL A 60 5.39 10.87 -5.57
N LEU A 61 6.58 10.51 -6.05
CA LEU A 61 7.35 11.38 -6.95
C LEU A 61 6.66 11.57 -8.30
N LEU A 62 6.04 10.52 -8.84
CA LEU A 62 5.25 10.61 -10.07
C LEU A 62 4.03 11.52 -9.87
N GLY A 63 3.28 11.34 -8.77
CA GLY A 63 2.17 12.23 -8.43
C GLY A 63 2.62 13.69 -8.27
N ALA A 64 3.70 13.91 -7.53
CA ALA A 64 4.24 15.25 -7.32
C ALA A 64 4.67 15.95 -8.62
N ALA A 65 5.17 15.19 -9.60
CA ALA A 65 5.56 15.71 -10.90
C ALA A 65 4.36 16.11 -11.77
N GLN A 66 3.16 15.58 -11.51
CA GLN A 66 1.95 15.87 -12.28
C GLN A 66 1.12 17.01 -11.68
N VAL A 67 1.29 17.31 -10.39
CA VAL A 67 0.51 18.38 -9.72
C VAL A 67 1.03 19.75 -10.15
N PRO A 68 0.16 20.68 -10.64
CA PRO A 68 0.57 21.98 -11.17
C PRO A 68 0.82 23.01 -10.05
N ARG A 69 1.34 22.58 -8.90
CA ARG A 69 1.66 23.45 -7.75
C ARG A 69 2.80 22.88 -6.92
N GLY A 70 3.38 23.68 -6.06
CA GLY A 70 4.37 23.23 -5.09
C GLY A 70 3.79 22.27 -4.06
N ILE A 71 4.54 21.23 -3.71
CA ILE A 71 4.12 20.28 -2.68
C ILE A 71 4.26 20.84 -1.26
N PRO A 72 5.40 21.47 -0.88
CA PRO A 72 5.52 22.08 0.45
C PRO A 72 4.76 23.40 0.56
N MET A 73 4.53 23.84 1.79
CA MET A 73 4.14 25.21 2.04
C MET A 73 5.24 26.16 1.56
N MET A 74 4.86 27.17 0.81
CA MET A 74 5.77 28.20 0.32
C MET A 74 5.25 29.58 0.69
N THR A 75 6.12 30.41 1.24
CA THR A 75 5.76 31.78 1.65
C THR A 75 6.69 32.78 0.97
N THR A 76 6.08 33.79 0.35
CA THR A 76 6.79 34.93 -0.25
C THR A 76 6.14 36.25 0.21
N SER A 77 6.70 37.37 -0.18
CA SER A 77 6.08 38.68 0.06
C SER A 77 4.71 38.82 -0.62
N ALA A 78 4.42 38.03 -1.65
CA ALA A 78 3.14 38.01 -2.34
C ALA A 78 2.06 37.16 -1.64
N GLY A 79 2.45 36.38 -0.62
CA GLY A 79 1.53 35.56 0.15
C GLY A 79 2.05 34.13 0.40
N THR A 80 1.18 33.29 0.96
CA THR A 80 1.49 31.89 1.32
C THR A 80 0.68 30.93 0.46
N VAL A 81 1.39 29.97 -0.14
CA VAL A 81 0.79 28.80 -0.80
C VAL A 81 0.71 27.67 0.22
N ARG A 82 -0.48 27.16 0.47
CA ARG A 82 -0.67 26.01 1.36
C ARG A 82 -0.02 24.75 0.79
N PRO A 83 0.42 23.84 1.66
CA PRO A 83 1.01 22.58 1.20
C PRO A 83 -0.01 21.71 0.46
N ALA A 84 0.46 20.87 -0.42
CA ALA A 84 -0.38 19.88 -1.10
C ALA A 84 -0.92 18.84 -0.11
N LYS A 85 -2.16 18.40 -0.34
CA LYS A 85 -2.81 17.34 0.41
C LYS A 85 -2.66 16.01 -0.34
N VAL A 86 -2.08 15.02 0.32
CA VAL A 86 -1.87 13.67 -0.22
C VAL A 86 -2.69 12.67 0.59
N VAL A 87 -3.48 11.85 -0.08
CA VAL A 87 -4.23 10.75 0.55
C VAL A 87 -3.65 9.43 0.10
N ILE A 88 -3.34 8.56 1.06
CA ILE A 88 -2.75 7.25 0.80
C ILE A 88 -3.68 6.16 1.31
N MET A 89 -4.07 5.25 0.42
CA MET A 89 -4.98 4.15 0.71
C MET A 89 -4.18 2.84 0.82
N GLY A 90 -4.09 2.32 2.05
CA GLY A 90 -3.27 1.19 2.43
C GLY A 90 -1.94 1.60 3.06
N SER A 91 -1.62 1.02 4.22
CA SER A 91 -0.40 1.30 5.00
C SER A 91 0.52 0.08 5.12
N GLY A 92 0.58 -0.74 4.07
CA GLY A 92 1.64 -1.74 3.93
C GLY A 92 3.01 -1.09 3.70
N VAL A 93 4.02 -1.88 3.34
CA VAL A 93 5.39 -1.37 3.08
C VAL A 93 5.39 -0.23 2.06
N ALA A 94 4.66 -0.38 0.94
CA ALA A 94 4.54 0.68 -0.06
C ALA A 94 3.85 1.93 0.48
N GLY A 95 2.74 1.75 1.21
CA GLY A 95 1.97 2.86 1.77
C GLY A 95 2.75 3.65 2.81
N LEU A 96 3.39 2.98 3.77
CA LEU A 96 4.22 3.65 4.78
C LEU A 96 5.39 4.42 4.16
N GLN A 97 6.03 3.86 3.13
CA GLN A 97 7.07 4.56 2.39
C GLN A 97 6.51 5.75 1.61
N ALA A 98 5.32 5.62 1.01
CA ALA A 98 4.65 6.73 0.34
C ALA A 98 4.33 7.86 1.34
N ILE A 99 3.79 7.54 2.52
CA ILE A 99 3.53 8.51 3.59
C ILE A 99 4.82 9.24 3.98
N ALA A 100 5.88 8.48 4.29
CA ALA A 100 7.17 9.05 4.68
C ALA A 100 7.75 9.95 3.57
N THR A 101 7.64 9.54 2.32
CA THR A 101 8.14 10.31 1.16
C THR A 101 7.34 11.61 0.98
N ALA A 102 6.00 11.52 0.94
CA ALA A 102 5.14 12.69 0.80
C ALA A 102 5.34 13.69 1.95
N LYS A 103 5.48 13.19 3.17
CA LYS A 103 5.78 14.03 4.34
C LYS A 103 7.12 14.74 4.23
N ARG A 104 8.18 14.04 3.78
CA ARG A 104 9.52 14.62 3.61
C ARG A 104 9.57 15.70 2.53
N ILE A 105 8.77 15.61 1.48
CA ILE A 105 8.67 16.67 0.47
C ILE A 105 7.72 17.81 0.87
N GLY A 106 7.14 17.76 2.09
CA GLY A 106 6.40 18.84 2.70
C GLY A 106 4.90 18.81 2.50
N ALA A 107 4.32 17.69 2.07
CA ALA A 107 2.86 17.52 1.97
C ALA A 107 2.19 17.36 3.34
N VAL A 108 0.89 17.67 3.39
CA VAL A 108 -0.02 17.21 4.44
C VAL A 108 -0.57 15.85 4.03
N VAL A 109 -0.28 14.82 4.82
CA VAL A 109 -0.56 13.43 4.42
C VAL A 109 -1.64 12.84 5.32
N TYR A 110 -2.67 12.30 4.67
CA TYR A 110 -3.69 11.47 5.29
C TYR A 110 -3.56 10.05 4.77
N ALA A 111 -3.84 9.07 5.61
CA ALA A 111 -3.79 7.67 5.19
C ALA A 111 -4.91 6.85 5.82
N SER A 112 -5.43 5.90 5.07
CA SER A 112 -6.41 4.91 5.52
C SER A 112 -5.85 3.50 5.45
N ASP A 113 -6.22 2.68 6.41
CA ASP A 113 -6.02 1.22 6.39
C ASP A 113 -7.22 0.58 7.08
N VAL A 114 -7.50 -0.66 6.76
CA VAL A 114 -8.59 -1.41 7.40
C VAL A 114 -8.19 -2.00 8.75
N ARG A 115 -6.91 -1.99 9.06
CA ARG A 115 -6.35 -2.47 10.32
C ARG A 115 -6.18 -1.31 11.29
N LYS A 116 -6.77 -1.39 12.46
CA LYS A 116 -6.62 -0.37 13.51
C LYS A 116 -5.16 -0.25 13.99
N SER A 117 -4.44 -1.38 14.02
CA SER A 117 -3.02 -1.43 14.37
C SER A 117 -2.13 -0.59 13.44
N ALA A 118 -2.61 -0.26 12.25
CA ALA A 118 -1.90 0.58 11.30
C ALA A 118 -1.84 2.07 11.69
N ALA A 119 -2.70 2.54 12.57
CA ALA A 119 -2.76 3.94 12.99
C ALA A 119 -1.41 4.42 13.56
N GLU A 120 -0.86 3.67 14.54
CA GLU A 120 0.45 4.01 15.14
C GLU A 120 1.58 4.04 14.11
N GLN A 121 1.55 3.11 13.13
CA GLN A 121 2.56 3.05 12.08
C GLN A 121 2.47 4.29 11.17
N ILE A 122 1.26 4.68 10.79
CA ILE A 122 1.00 5.88 9.95
C ILE A 122 1.47 7.14 10.68
N GLU A 123 1.12 7.28 11.95
CA GLU A 123 1.50 8.43 12.76
C GLU A 123 3.01 8.50 13.01
N SER A 124 3.66 7.36 13.21
CA SER A 124 5.12 7.29 13.41
C SER A 124 5.93 7.83 12.23
N VAL A 125 5.39 7.73 11.01
CA VAL A 125 6.01 8.28 9.79
C VAL A 125 5.49 9.67 9.42
N GLY A 126 4.65 10.27 10.29
CA GLY A 126 4.16 11.64 10.18
C GLY A 126 2.89 11.81 9.35
N GLY A 127 2.18 10.74 9.03
CA GLY A 127 0.84 10.76 8.43
C GLY A 127 -0.23 11.02 9.48
N ARG A 128 -1.45 11.32 9.01
CA ARG A 128 -2.67 11.40 9.82
C ARG A 128 -3.57 10.23 9.45
N PHE A 129 -3.90 9.42 10.43
CA PHE A 129 -4.79 8.30 10.20
C PHE A 129 -6.23 8.78 9.95
N ILE A 130 -6.89 8.21 8.95
CA ILE A 130 -8.32 8.43 8.67
C ILE A 130 -9.09 7.38 9.48
N GLU A 131 -9.61 7.78 10.61
CA GLU A 131 -10.38 6.90 11.49
C GLU A 131 -11.80 6.73 10.96
N VAL A 132 -12.30 5.48 10.98
CA VAL A 132 -13.66 5.13 10.59
C VAL A 132 -14.37 4.54 11.81
N ASP A 133 -15.52 5.09 12.19
CA ASP A 133 -16.29 4.60 13.34
C ASP A 133 -16.67 3.13 13.22
N GLY A 134 -16.41 2.36 14.27
CA GLY A 134 -16.67 0.93 14.31
C GLY A 134 -15.55 0.10 13.68
N MET A 135 -14.36 0.69 13.54
CA MET A 135 -13.18 -0.03 13.12
C MET A 135 -12.67 -0.94 14.25
N ASP A 136 -12.74 -2.23 14.02
CA ASP A 136 -12.08 -3.25 14.83
C ASP A 136 -10.74 -3.64 14.20
N ASP A 137 -9.98 -4.50 14.88
CA ASP A 137 -8.70 -4.98 14.32
C ASP A 137 -8.96 -6.12 13.34
N PHE A 138 -9.12 -5.77 12.07
CA PHE A 138 -9.32 -6.71 10.96
C PHE A 138 -7.98 -7.28 10.46
N GLU A 139 -7.14 -7.76 11.37
CA GLU A 139 -5.85 -8.37 11.05
C GLU A 139 -5.89 -9.88 11.29
N ASP A 140 -5.30 -10.67 10.39
CA ASP A 140 -5.09 -12.10 10.58
C ASP A 140 -3.77 -12.38 11.34
N GLU A 141 -3.52 -13.66 11.69
CA GLU A 141 -2.29 -14.07 12.39
C GLU A 141 -1.01 -13.78 11.58
N ALA A 142 -1.12 -13.63 10.27
CA ALA A 142 -0.01 -13.30 9.38
C ALA A 142 0.20 -11.77 9.18
N GLY A 143 -0.68 -10.93 9.73
CA GLY A 143 -0.60 -9.46 9.62
C GLY A 143 -1.27 -8.91 8.38
N TYR A 144 -2.15 -9.67 7.72
CA TYR A 144 -2.93 -9.23 6.57
C TYR A 144 -4.36 -8.89 6.97
N ALA A 145 -4.98 -7.99 6.20
CA ALA A 145 -6.37 -7.62 6.41
C ALA A 145 -7.31 -8.81 6.17
N LYS A 146 -8.23 -9.04 7.12
CA LYS A 146 -9.35 -9.98 6.98
C LYS A 146 -10.40 -9.45 6.01
N PRO A 147 -11.26 -10.33 5.44
CA PRO A 147 -12.41 -9.91 4.66
C PRO A 147 -13.34 -9.02 5.48
N LEU A 148 -13.72 -7.88 4.92
CA LEU A 148 -14.64 -6.92 5.51
C LEU A 148 -16.07 -7.16 5.04
N THR A 149 -17.05 -6.74 5.84
CA THR A 149 -18.45 -6.73 5.40
C THR A 149 -18.68 -5.64 4.35
N PRO A 150 -19.62 -5.83 3.39
CA PRO A 150 -19.91 -4.82 2.38
C PRO A 150 -20.31 -3.47 2.97
N GLU A 151 -21.06 -3.48 4.08
CA GLU A 151 -21.51 -2.26 4.78
C GLU A 151 -20.31 -1.48 5.36
N PHE A 152 -19.34 -2.20 5.93
CA PHE A 152 -18.15 -1.55 6.46
C PHE A 152 -17.25 -1.02 5.35
N ILE A 153 -17.12 -1.75 4.24
CA ILE A 153 -16.39 -1.26 3.06
C ILE A 153 -17.01 0.04 2.54
N GLN A 154 -18.33 0.13 2.46
CA GLN A 154 -19.01 1.35 2.03
C GLN A 154 -18.72 2.50 2.98
N LYS A 155 -18.79 2.28 4.29
CA LYS A 155 -18.49 3.30 5.29
C LYS A 155 -17.04 3.81 5.21
N VAL A 156 -16.08 2.90 5.00
CA VAL A 156 -14.67 3.25 4.76
C VAL A 156 -14.54 4.12 3.51
N ASN A 157 -15.19 3.70 2.41
CA ASN A 157 -15.14 4.44 1.16
C ASN A 157 -15.74 5.85 1.31
N ASP A 158 -16.88 5.99 1.95
CA ASP A 158 -17.53 7.29 2.16
C ASP A 158 -16.64 8.23 2.96
N THR A 159 -16.07 7.75 4.08
CA THR A 159 -15.16 8.54 4.92
C THR A 159 -13.88 8.93 4.17
N VAL A 160 -13.31 8.00 3.42
CA VAL A 160 -12.09 8.27 2.63
C VAL A 160 -12.38 9.23 1.48
N CYS A 161 -13.52 9.10 0.79
CA CYS A 161 -13.95 10.00 -0.27
C CYS A 161 -14.14 11.44 0.24
N GLU A 162 -14.72 11.61 1.44
CA GLU A 162 -14.85 12.92 2.07
C GLU A 162 -13.48 13.58 2.27
N VAL A 163 -12.52 12.85 2.83
CA VAL A 163 -11.15 13.35 3.05
C VAL A 163 -10.42 13.58 1.72
N ALA A 164 -10.68 12.74 0.70
CA ALA A 164 -10.01 12.79 -0.58
C ALA A 164 -10.56 13.86 -1.53
N SER A 165 -11.73 14.42 -1.24
CA SER A 165 -12.45 15.36 -2.13
C SER A 165 -11.64 16.61 -2.52
N ASP A 166 -10.71 17.05 -1.68
CA ASP A 166 -9.81 18.19 -1.90
C ASP A 166 -8.33 17.78 -1.95
N ALA A 167 -8.05 16.48 -2.18
CA ALA A 167 -6.69 15.97 -2.30
C ALA A 167 -6.05 16.37 -3.63
N ASP A 168 -4.78 16.74 -3.57
CA ASP A 168 -3.97 17.02 -4.77
C ASP A 168 -3.40 15.72 -5.38
N ILE A 169 -3.15 14.71 -4.53
CA ILE A 169 -2.60 13.40 -4.94
C ILE A 169 -3.29 12.29 -4.14
N ILE A 170 -3.71 11.24 -4.84
CA ILE A 170 -4.18 10.01 -4.22
C ILE A 170 -3.25 8.87 -4.64
N VAL A 171 -2.76 8.11 -3.67
CA VAL A 171 -1.90 6.93 -3.91
C VAL A 171 -2.60 5.70 -3.33
N THR A 172 -2.88 4.73 -4.16
CA THR A 172 -3.50 3.46 -3.74
C THR A 172 -2.44 2.37 -3.69
N THR A 173 -2.29 1.73 -2.55
CA THR A 173 -1.33 0.63 -2.33
C THR A 173 -1.99 -0.62 -1.74
N ALA A 174 -3.33 -0.60 -1.60
CA ALA A 174 -4.07 -1.71 -1.03
C ALA A 174 -3.95 -2.95 -1.90
N ARG A 175 -3.43 -4.03 -1.34
CA ARG A 175 -3.26 -5.33 -2.00
C ARG A 175 -3.63 -6.44 -1.04
N ILE A 176 -4.41 -7.41 -1.54
CA ILE A 176 -4.77 -8.61 -0.79
C ILE A 176 -3.99 -9.78 -1.40
N PHE A 177 -3.26 -10.51 -0.58
CA PHE A 177 -2.49 -11.68 -1.04
C PHE A 177 -3.43 -12.77 -1.56
N GLY A 178 -3.13 -13.32 -2.75
CA GLY A 178 -3.89 -14.40 -3.37
C GLY A 178 -5.28 -14.02 -3.88
N ARG A 179 -5.59 -12.72 -3.97
CA ARG A 179 -6.87 -12.20 -4.49
C ARG A 179 -6.64 -10.96 -5.36
N PRO A 180 -7.57 -10.63 -6.25
CA PRO A 180 -7.53 -9.36 -6.96
C PRO A 180 -7.48 -8.19 -5.98
N ALA A 181 -6.69 -7.17 -6.31
CA ALA A 181 -6.63 -5.95 -5.52
C ALA A 181 -8.01 -5.26 -5.47
N PRO A 182 -8.41 -4.65 -4.35
CA PRO A 182 -9.65 -3.89 -4.30
C PRO A 182 -9.58 -2.69 -5.25
N ILE A 183 -10.66 -2.42 -5.94
CA ILE A 183 -10.81 -1.20 -6.73
C ILE A 183 -11.18 -0.08 -5.76
N THR A 184 -10.21 0.76 -5.40
CA THR A 184 -10.37 1.83 -4.41
C THR A 184 -10.52 3.21 -5.04
N ALA A 185 -10.15 3.35 -6.31
CA ALA A 185 -10.35 4.56 -7.10
C ALA A 185 -10.51 4.20 -8.58
N VAL A 186 -11.30 4.99 -9.31
CA VAL A 186 -11.52 4.85 -10.75
C VAL A 186 -11.31 6.20 -11.44
N SER A 187 -10.89 6.18 -12.70
CA SER A 187 -10.52 7.39 -13.45
C SER A 187 -11.67 8.35 -13.76
N TYR A 188 -12.90 7.96 -13.45
CA TYR A 188 -14.12 8.77 -13.70
C TYR A 188 -14.80 9.23 -12.39
N THR A 189 -14.15 9.10 -11.24
CA THR A 189 -14.61 9.61 -9.96
C THR A 189 -13.98 10.95 -9.63
#